data_427b15d056f0871d762889238317ce75
#
_entry.id   427b15d056f0871d762889238317ce75
#
_cell.length_a   1.000
_cell.length_b   1.000
_cell.length_c   1.000
_cell.angle_alpha   90.00
_cell.angle_beta   90.00
_cell.angle_gamma   90.00
#
_symmetry.space_group_name_H-M   'P 1'
#
loop_
_entity.id
_entity.type
_entity.pdbx_description
1 polymer ?
#
loop_
_entity_poly.entity_id
_entity_poly.type
_entity_poly.pdbx_seq_one_letter_code
_entity_poly.pdbx_strand_id
1 'polypeptide(L)'
;YDGRAVEGWIEFCENELTLTDGSDLHLLDTFKLWGEQVFGWYYFDDRSVYVPNPDGRGGRYVTKRVKQRLTKKQYLIVGRGAAKSLYDSCIQAYFCVVDGSTTHQITTAPTMKQAEEIVNPIKTAITRARGPVFQFMTEGSLQNTTGSRANRVKLASTKKGIENFISGSLVEVRPMSVDKLQGLRCKVATVDEWLSSADAREDVIGAIEQGASKLDDYLIIATSSEGTVRNGAGDTIKMELMNILQGIGPPQEHVSIWWYKLDLSLIHISE
;
A
#
# COMPACT_ATOMS: atom_id res chain seq x y z
N TYR A 1 -14.29 -3.85 14.27
CA TYR A 1 -12.87 -4.02 14.51
C TYR A 1 -12.47 -5.48 14.36
N ASP A 2 -11.30 -5.75 13.78
CA ASP A 2 -10.77 -7.09 13.53
C ASP A 2 -9.30 -7.16 13.98
N GLY A 3 -9.08 -7.42 15.27
CA GLY A 3 -7.74 -7.51 15.86
C GLY A 3 -6.89 -8.64 15.27
N ARG A 4 -7.51 -9.76 14.84
CA ARG A 4 -6.78 -10.87 14.20
C ARG A 4 -6.15 -10.49 12.86
N ALA A 5 -6.81 -9.59 12.11
CA ALA A 5 -6.24 -9.09 10.86
C ALA A 5 -5.00 -8.23 11.11
N VAL A 6 -5.00 -7.45 12.20
CA VAL A 6 -3.84 -6.65 12.63
C VAL A 6 -2.70 -7.54 13.09
N GLU A 7 -2.99 -8.49 13.99
CA GLU A 7 -2.01 -9.47 14.49
C GLU A 7 -1.40 -10.27 13.34
N GLY A 8 -2.23 -10.78 12.41
CA GLY A 8 -1.75 -11.54 11.25
C GLY A 8 -0.84 -10.72 10.33
N TRP A 9 -1.09 -9.41 10.16
CA TRP A 9 -0.18 -8.54 9.42
C TRP A 9 1.15 -8.33 10.17
N ILE A 10 1.11 -8.10 11.49
CA ILE A 10 2.31 -7.93 12.32
C ILE A 10 3.16 -9.20 12.27
N GLU A 11 2.55 -10.36 12.54
CA GLU A 11 3.23 -11.66 12.51
C GLU A 11 3.85 -11.96 11.14
N PHE A 12 3.12 -11.68 10.06
CA PHE A 12 3.66 -11.81 8.70
C PHE A 12 4.91 -10.95 8.52
N CYS A 13 4.85 -9.68 8.87
CA CYS A 13 5.98 -8.78 8.68
C CYS A 13 7.20 -9.21 9.50
N GLU A 14 7.03 -9.52 10.78
CA GLU A 14 8.13 -9.85 11.67
C GLU A 14 8.73 -11.26 11.41
N ASN A 15 7.94 -12.21 10.90
CA ASN A 15 8.42 -13.56 10.59
C ASN A 15 8.97 -13.71 9.17
N GLU A 16 8.44 -12.96 8.21
CA GLU A 16 8.70 -13.18 6.79
C GLU A 16 9.64 -12.14 6.16
N LEU A 17 9.63 -10.90 6.67
CA LEU A 17 10.46 -9.83 6.13
C LEU A 17 11.74 -9.66 6.94
N THR A 18 12.75 -9.09 6.28
CA THR A 18 14.03 -8.73 6.93
C THR A 18 14.42 -7.33 6.50
N LEU A 19 15.23 -6.67 7.31
CA LEU A 19 15.88 -5.44 6.90
C LEU A 19 16.86 -5.70 5.76
N THR A 20 17.28 -4.67 5.06
CA THR A 20 18.17 -4.78 3.89
C THR A 20 19.54 -5.37 4.24
N ASP A 21 20.02 -5.17 5.47
CA ASP A 21 21.24 -5.79 6.00
C ASP A 21 21.04 -7.27 6.38
N GLY A 22 19.77 -7.73 6.42
CA GLY A 22 19.38 -9.09 6.75
C GLY A 22 19.12 -9.37 8.21
N SER A 23 19.12 -8.35 9.03
CA SER A 23 18.66 -8.44 10.41
C SER A 23 17.14 -8.62 10.47
N ASP A 24 16.67 -9.07 11.63
CA ASP A 24 15.26 -9.30 11.90
C ASP A 24 14.48 -7.99 11.86
N LEU A 25 13.33 -8.03 11.22
CA LEU A 25 12.40 -6.92 11.25
C LEU A 25 11.55 -7.02 12.53
N HIS A 26 11.63 -6.01 13.36
CA HIS A 26 10.68 -5.77 14.44
C HIS A 26 9.92 -4.49 14.13
N LEU A 27 8.60 -4.59 14.03
CA LEU A 27 7.77 -3.44 13.72
C LEU A 27 7.77 -2.45 14.89
N LEU A 28 8.04 -1.20 14.59
CA LEU A 28 7.89 -0.11 15.54
C LEU A 28 6.42 0.01 15.99
N ASP A 29 6.18 0.45 17.21
CA ASP A 29 4.81 0.65 17.72
C ASP A 29 4.02 1.63 16.86
N THR A 30 4.69 2.63 16.28
CA THR A 30 4.07 3.55 15.31
C THR A 30 3.59 2.81 14.06
N PHE A 31 4.33 1.83 13.56
CA PHE A 31 3.90 1.01 12.42
C PHE A 31 2.69 0.15 12.78
N LYS A 32 2.69 -0.43 13.98
CA LYS A 32 1.56 -1.23 14.48
C LYS A 32 0.30 -0.38 14.54
N LEU A 33 0.39 0.87 15.05
CA LEU A 33 -0.72 1.82 15.07
C LEU A 33 -1.19 2.22 13.66
N TRP A 34 -0.26 2.49 12.73
CA TRP A 34 -0.63 2.82 11.36
C TRP A 34 -1.27 1.64 10.65
N GLY A 35 -0.73 0.43 10.86
CA GLY A 35 -1.28 -0.80 10.32
C GLY A 35 -2.64 -1.15 10.89
N GLU A 36 -2.88 -0.86 12.18
CA GLU A 36 -4.18 -1.05 12.81
C GLU A 36 -5.28 -0.26 12.08
N GLN A 37 -5.00 0.99 11.66
CA GLN A 37 -5.93 1.78 10.88
C GLN A 37 -6.24 1.16 9.51
N VAL A 38 -5.28 0.45 8.94
CA VAL A 38 -5.42 -0.20 7.63
C VAL A 38 -6.12 -1.56 7.75
N PHE A 39 -5.75 -2.39 8.72
CA PHE A 39 -6.17 -3.79 8.81
C PHE A 39 -7.24 -4.06 9.87
N GLY A 40 -7.44 -3.17 10.84
CA GLY A 40 -8.32 -3.42 11.97
C GLY A 40 -9.76 -2.95 11.76
N TRP A 41 -10.00 -1.94 10.94
CA TRP A 41 -11.30 -1.30 10.83
C TRP A 41 -12.00 -1.58 9.51
N TYR A 42 -13.25 -2.06 9.63
CA TYR A 42 -14.09 -2.44 8.49
C TYR A 42 -15.52 -1.95 8.68
N TYR A 43 -16.20 -1.75 7.56
CA TYR A 43 -17.65 -1.58 7.52
C TYR A 43 -18.25 -2.61 6.56
N PHE A 44 -19.55 -2.76 6.62
CA PHE A 44 -20.28 -3.64 5.72
C PHE A 44 -21.19 -2.79 4.83
N ASP A 45 -21.11 -3.07 3.55
CA ASP A 45 -21.89 -2.40 2.51
C ASP A 45 -22.75 -3.44 1.77
N ASP A 46 -24.00 -3.10 1.52
CA ASP A 46 -24.91 -3.96 0.78
C ASP A 46 -24.82 -3.62 -0.70
N ARG A 47 -24.23 -4.51 -1.50
CA ARG A 47 -23.96 -4.29 -2.92
C ARG A 47 -24.76 -5.22 -3.81
N SER A 48 -25.21 -4.67 -4.92
CA SER A 48 -25.83 -5.44 -6.00
C SER A 48 -24.74 -6.12 -6.83
N VAL A 49 -24.63 -7.44 -6.70
CA VAL A 49 -23.61 -8.25 -7.39
C VAL A 49 -24.31 -9.13 -8.42
N TYR A 50 -23.82 -9.11 -9.66
CA TYR A 50 -24.31 -10.01 -10.69
C TYR A 50 -23.80 -11.42 -10.43
N VAL A 51 -24.73 -12.38 -10.33
CA VAL A 51 -24.41 -13.80 -10.16
C VAL A 51 -24.89 -14.52 -11.42
N PRO A 52 -23.95 -15.09 -12.21
CA PRO A 52 -24.31 -15.86 -13.39
C PRO A 52 -25.07 -17.14 -13.01
N ASN A 53 -25.96 -17.59 -13.87
CA ASN A 53 -26.62 -18.89 -13.71
C ASN A 53 -25.61 -20.03 -13.87
N PRO A 54 -25.84 -21.19 -13.20
CA PRO A 54 -24.95 -22.36 -13.31
C PRO A 54 -24.78 -22.91 -14.74
N ASP A 55 -25.76 -22.67 -15.60
CA ASP A 55 -25.75 -23.08 -17.02
C ASP A 55 -24.98 -22.09 -17.92
N GLY A 56 -24.44 -21.00 -17.35
CA GLY A 56 -23.73 -19.95 -18.08
C GLY A 56 -24.60 -19.05 -18.94
N ARG A 57 -25.94 -19.22 -18.91
CA ARG A 57 -26.88 -18.41 -19.68
C ARG A 57 -27.58 -17.40 -18.78
N GLY A 58 -27.21 -16.13 -18.92
CA GLY A 58 -27.75 -15.06 -18.10
C GLY A 58 -27.32 -15.12 -16.64
N GLY A 59 -28.04 -14.42 -15.79
CA GLY A 59 -27.78 -14.33 -14.36
C GLY A 59 -28.75 -13.35 -13.72
N ARG A 60 -28.60 -13.14 -12.43
CA ARG A 60 -29.41 -12.19 -11.64
C ARG A 60 -28.54 -11.32 -10.77
N TYR A 61 -29.00 -10.13 -10.49
CA TYR A 61 -28.44 -9.30 -9.45
C TYR A 61 -28.94 -9.77 -8.08
N VAL A 62 -28.02 -9.95 -7.15
CA VAL A 62 -28.32 -10.29 -5.76
C VAL A 62 -27.63 -9.28 -4.83
N THR A 63 -28.32 -8.87 -3.79
CA THR A 63 -27.71 -8.04 -2.76
C THR A 63 -26.79 -8.91 -1.90
N LYS A 64 -25.52 -8.55 -1.85
CA LYS A 64 -24.52 -9.18 -0.96
C LYS A 64 -23.99 -8.16 0.02
N ARG A 65 -23.93 -8.56 1.27
CA ARG A 65 -23.22 -7.81 2.30
C ARG A 65 -21.72 -8.06 2.14
N VAL A 66 -20.99 -7.00 1.77
CA VAL A 66 -19.56 -7.05 1.48
C VAL A 66 -18.80 -6.35 2.60
N LYS A 67 -17.82 -7.03 3.18
CA LYS A 67 -16.89 -6.44 4.17
C LYS A 67 -15.91 -5.55 3.40
N GLN A 68 -15.82 -4.30 3.82
CA GLN A 68 -14.95 -3.30 3.21
C GLN A 68 -14.03 -2.68 4.25
N ARG A 69 -12.79 -2.41 3.85
CA ARG A 69 -11.84 -1.63 4.64
C ARG A 69 -12.38 -0.22 4.90
N LEU A 70 -12.29 0.24 6.14
CA LEU A 70 -12.71 1.60 6.48
C LEU A 70 -11.74 2.63 5.89
N THR A 71 -10.44 2.45 6.11
CA THR A 71 -9.40 3.36 5.59
C THR A 71 -9.16 3.10 4.11
N LYS A 72 -9.47 4.07 3.27
CA LYS A 72 -9.17 4.07 1.83
C LYS A 72 -7.93 4.90 1.49
N LYS A 73 -7.67 5.94 2.26
CA LYS A 73 -6.49 6.79 2.14
C LYS A 73 -5.81 6.95 3.50
N GLN A 74 -4.51 6.73 3.52
CA GLN A 74 -3.69 6.98 4.70
C GLN A 74 -2.59 7.98 4.37
N TYR A 75 -2.54 9.07 5.11
CA TYR A 75 -1.52 10.11 4.97
C TYR A 75 -0.57 10.07 6.16
N LEU A 76 0.71 9.87 5.88
CA LEU A 76 1.78 9.83 6.87
C LEU A 76 2.75 10.98 6.59
N ILE A 77 2.56 12.11 7.27
CA ILE A 77 3.47 13.26 7.19
C ILE A 77 4.34 13.22 8.45
N VAL A 78 5.51 12.62 8.32
CA VAL A 78 6.41 12.32 9.44
C VAL A 78 7.85 12.64 9.10
N GLY A 79 8.68 12.85 10.10
CA GLY A 79 10.07 13.24 9.91
C GLY A 79 10.89 12.29 9.05
N ARG A 80 12.02 12.78 8.54
CA ARG A 80 13.01 11.92 7.87
C ARG A 80 13.55 10.91 8.88
N GLY A 81 13.89 9.71 8.39
CA GLY A 81 14.36 8.62 9.26
C GLY A 81 13.25 7.83 9.99
N ALA A 82 11.97 8.16 9.81
CA ALA A 82 10.85 7.42 10.39
C ALA A 82 10.54 6.09 9.65
N ALA A 83 11.42 5.63 8.80
CA ALA A 83 11.34 4.37 8.04
C ALA A 83 10.01 4.19 7.24
N LYS A 84 9.43 5.28 6.72
CA LYS A 84 8.18 5.28 5.94
C LYS A 84 8.18 4.25 4.82
N SER A 85 9.23 4.24 4.01
CA SER A 85 9.37 3.34 2.84
C SER A 85 9.39 1.86 3.26
N LEU A 86 9.89 1.55 4.48
CA LEU A 86 9.82 0.20 5.04
C LEU A 86 8.38 -0.17 5.41
N TYR A 87 7.63 0.77 6.00
CA TYR A 87 6.21 0.56 6.28
C TYR A 87 5.43 0.29 4.98
N ASP A 88 5.66 1.07 3.93
CA ASP A 88 5.06 0.87 2.61
C ASP A 88 5.38 -0.52 2.05
N SER A 89 6.63 -0.98 2.23
CA SER A 89 7.05 -2.34 1.84
C SER A 89 6.27 -3.42 2.59
N CYS A 90 6.08 -3.26 3.90
CA CYS A 90 5.33 -4.21 4.72
C CYS A 90 3.87 -4.34 4.25
N ILE A 91 3.23 -3.22 3.94
CA ILE A 91 1.87 -3.22 3.41
C ILE A 91 1.80 -3.93 2.05
N GLN A 92 2.68 -3.56 1.12
CA GLN A 92 2.67 -4.14 -0.23
C GLN A 92 3.01 -5.63 -0.22
N ALA A 93 3.96 -6.06 0.60
CA ALA A 93 4.30 -7.47 0.76
C ALA A 93 3.09 -8.28 1.21
N TYR A 94 2.38 -7.81 2.24
CA TYR A 94 1.21 -8.49 2.76
C TYR A 94 0.10 -8.62 1.71
N PHE A 95 -0.24 -7.54 1.03
CA PHE A 95 -1.25 -7.58 -0.03
C PHE A 95 -0.83 -8.43 -1.23
N CYS A 96 0.45 -8.48 -1.56
CA CYS A 96 0.95 -9.30 -2.67
C CYS A 96 0.90 -10.79 -2.35
N VAL A 97 1.17 -11.17 -1.09
CA VAL A 97 1.42 -12.57 -0.70
C VAL A 97 0.21 -13.18 0.01
N VAL A 98 -0.44 -12.44 0.91
CA VAL A 98 -1.45 -12.98 1.84
C VAL A 98 -2.88 -12.72 1.38
N ASP A 99 -3.17 -11.60 0.74
CA ASP A 99 -4.55 -11.20 0.37
C ASP A 99 -5.24 -12.20 -0.57
N GLY A 100 -4.65 -13.15 -1.15
CA GLY A 100 -5.30 -14.21 -1.96
C GLY A 100 -6.11 -13.73 -3.19
N SER A 101 -6.44 -12.46 -3.29
CA SER A 101 -7.11 -11.86 -4.45
C SER A 101 -6.08 -11.33 -5.44
N THR A 102 -6.43 -11.30 -6.73
CA THR A 102 -5.60 -10.64 -7.73
C THR A 102 -5.50 -9.16 -7.43
N THR A 103 -4.29 -8.68 -7.10
CA THR A 103 -4.04 -7.28 -6.80
C THR A 103 -3.05 -6.68 -7.79
N HIS A 104 -3.41 -5.54 -8.37
CA HIS A 104 -2.42 -4.68 -9.00
C HIS A 104 -2.02 -3.62 -7.98
N GLN A 105 -0.76 -3.54 -7.66
CA GLN A 105 -0.19 -2.62 -6.68
C GLN A 105 0.83 -1.72 -7.37
N ILE A 106 0.85 -0.46 -6.99
CA ILE A 106 1.74 0.55 -7.56
C ILE A 106 2.57 1.16 -6.46
N THR A 107 3.85 1.33 -6.76
CA THR A 107 4.78 2.12 -5.95
C THR A 107 5.30 3.28 -6.79
N THR A 108 5.22 4.48 -6.26
CA THR A 108 5.73 5.68 -6.91
C THR A 108 6.42 6.62 -5.92
N ALA A 109 7.44 7.30 -6.40
CA ALA A 109 8.22 8.29 -5.66
C ALA A 109 8.81 9.31 -6.67
N PRO A 110 9.37 10.44 -6.21
CA PRO A 110 9.96 11.47 -7.10
C PRO A 110 10.99 10.92 -8.08
N THR A 111 11.73 9.90 -7.68
CA THR A 111 12.66 9.18 -8.57
C THR A 111 12.36 7.70 -8.58
N MET A 112 12.59 7.04 -9.72
CA MET A 112 12.44 5.59 -9.85
C MET A 112 13.28 4.83 -8.80
N LYS A 113 14.49 5.33 -8.51
CA LYS A 113 15.36 4.74 -7.48
C LYS A 113 14.72 4.75 -6.09
N GLN A 114 14.11 5.86 -5.69
CA GLN A 114 13.40 5.94 -4.40
C GLN A 114 12.19 4.99 -4.38
N ALA A 115 11.42 4.93 -5.47
CA ALA A 115 10.30 4.00 -5.57
C ALA A 115 10.77 2.52 -5.52
N GLU A 116 11.93 2.21 -6.09
CA GLU A 116 12.54 0.88 -6.00
C GLU A 116 12.96 0.52 -4.57
N GLU A 117 13.35 1.49 -3.75
CA GLU A 117 13.71 1.26 -2.33
C GLU A 117 12.55 0.67 -1.52
N ILE A 118 11.29 0.98 -1.89
CA ILE A 118 10.11 0.42 -1.26
C ILE A 118 9.95 -1.08 -1.59
N VAL A 119 10.29 -1.51 -2.79
CA VAL A 119 10.16 -2.92 -3.19
C VAL A 119 11.38 -3.77 -2.84
N ASN A 120 12.51 -3.16 -2.48
CA ASN A 120 13.73 -3.88 -2.15
C ASN A 120 13.61 -4.83 -0.95
N PRO A 121 12.94 -4.49 0.18
CA PRO A 121 12.70 -5.44 1.28
C PRO A 121 11.94 -6.69 0.80
N ILE A 122 10.97 -6.53 -0.11
CA ILE A 122 10.23 -7.67 -0.67
C ILE A 122 11.13 -8.52 -1.55
N LYS A 123 11.98 -7.90 -2.41
CA LYS A 123 12.98 -8.62 -3.21
C LYS A 123 13.96 -9.38 -2.34
N THR A 124 14.38 -8.77 -1.22
CA THR A 124 15.27 -9.42 -0.24
C THR A 124 14.58 -10.62 0.41
N ALA A 125 13.32 -10.48 0.81
CA ALA A 125 12.55 -11.59 1.37
C ALA A 125 12.38 -12.75 0.38
N ILE A 126 12.12 -12.46 -0.91
CA ILE A 126 12.08 -13.47 -1.98
C ILE A 126 13.43 -14.21 -2.09
N THR A 127 14.53 -13.47 -2.05
CA THR A 127 15.87 -14.06 -2.23
C THR A 127 16.30 -14.90 -1.02
N ARG A 128 15.98 -14.45 0.18
CA ARG A 128 16.38 -15.10 1.43
C ARG A 128 15.43 -16.21 1.84
N ALA A 129 14.14 -16.08 1.52
CA ALA A 129 13.07 -17.03 1.85
C ALA A 129 13.17 -17.52 3.31
N ARG A 130 13.26 -16.57 4.26
CA ARG A 130 13.54 -16.90 5.66
C ARG A 130 12.34 -17.53 6.35
N GLY A 131 11.17 -16.93 6.22
CA GLY A 131 9.96 -17.40 6.84
C GLY A 131 9.26 -18.48 6.01
N PRO A 132 8.36 -19.28 6.64
CA PRO A 132 7.72 -20.41 5.98
C PRO A 132 6.88 -20.02 4.76
N VAL A 133 6.29 -18.83 4.76
CA VAL A 133 5.48 -18.34 3.62
C VAL A 133 6.38 -18.07 2.41
N PHE A 134 7.46 -17.30 2.58
CA PHE A 134 8.38 -17.04 1.48
C PHE A 134 9.13 -18.31 1.05
N GLN A 135 9.47 -19.22 1.95
CA GLN A 135 10.03 -20.54 1.58
C GLN A 135 9.06 -21.25 0.63
N PHE A 136 7.81 -21.41 1.03
CA PHE A 136 6.79 -22.07 0.21
C PHE A 136 6.57 -21.35 -1.13
N MET A 137 6.56 -20.04 -1.13
CA MET A 137 6.25 -19.22 -2.31
C MET A 137 7.40 -19.19 -3.33
N THR A 138 8.63 -19.36 -2.89
CA THR A 138 9.83 -19.32 -3.74
C THR A 138 10.37 -20.69 -4.13
N GLU A 139 9.84 -21.78 -3.57
CA GLU A 139 10.18 -23.13 -4.00
C GLU A 139 9.83 -23.35 -5.48
N GLY A 140 10.80 -23.90 -6.23
CA GLY A 140 10.64 -24.26 -7.64
C GLY A 140 11.55 -23.49 -8.58
N SER A 141 11.27 -23.53 -9.88
CA SER A 141 12.05 -22.90 -10.94
C SER A 141 11.18 -22.05 -11.86
N LEU A 142 11.65 -20.84 -12.16
CA LEU A 142 11.02 -19.96 -13.16
C LEU A 142 11.08 -20.54 -14.59
N GLN A 143 12.07 -21.40 -14.87
CA GLN A 143 12.32 -21.94 -16.22
C GLN A 143 11.53 -23.22 -16.52
N ASN A 144 10.79 -23.77 -15.57
CA ASN A 144 10.06 -25.03 -15.76
C ASN A 144 8.74 -24.79 -16.51
N THR A 145 8.81 -24.64 -17.83
CA THR A 145 7.63 -24.50 -18.70
C THR A 145 6.91 -25.82 -18.94
N THR A 146 7.54 -26.95 -18.70
CA THR A 146 7.02 -28.31 -18.97
C THR A 146 6.79 -29.16 -17.72
N GLY A 147 7.17 -28.67 -16.52
CA GLY A 147 7.02 -29.41 -15.27
C GLY A 147 5.63 -29.30 -14.64
N SER A 148 5.32 -30.22 -13.71
CA SER A 148 4.14 -30.15 -12.87
C SER A 148 4.01 -28.80 -12.19
N ARG A 149 2.78 -28.31 -11.97
CA ARG A 149 2.51 -27.05 -11.24
C ARG A 149 3.23 -26.95 -9.89
N ALA A 150 3.51 -28.12 -9.27
CA ALA A 150 4.22 -28.21 -7.99
C ALA A 150 5.68 -27.69 -8.02
N ASN A 151 6.31 -27.66 -9.20
CA ASN A 151 7.71 -27.26 -9.34
C ASN A 151 7.90 -25.84 -9.87
N ARG A 152 6.85 -25.03 -9.95
CA ARG A 152 6.95 -23.62 -10.36
C ARG A 152 7.12 -22.72 -9.15
N VAL A 153 8.04 -21.76 -9.25
CA VAL A 153 8.10 -20.62 -8.34
C VAL A 153 6.75 -19.90 -8.36
N LYS A 154 6.22 -19.63 -7.18
CA LYS A 154 4.90 -19.01 -7.00
C LYS A 154 5.01 -17.48 -6.81
N LEU A 155 6.17 -17.00 -6.36
CA LEU A 155 6.46 -15.58 -6.17
C LEU A 155 7.87 -15.28 -6.68
N ALA A 156 8.03 -14.27 -7.50
CA ALA A 156 9.34 -13.88 -8.04
C ALA A 156 9.44 -12.38 -8.34
N SER A 157 10.68 -11.88 -8.30
CA SER A 157 11.03 -10.60 -8.91
C SER A 157 11.27 -10.81 -10.40
N THR A 158 10.55 -10.09 -11.24
CA THR A 158 10.60 -10.16 -12.70
C THR A 158 10.93 -8.78 -13.27
N LYS A 159 10.99 -8.68 -14.60
CA LYS A 159 11.14 -7.38 -15.28
C LYS A 159 9.93 -6.45 -15.12
N LYS A 160 8.75 -6.99 -14.80
CA LYS A 160 7.54 -6.21 -14.58
C LYS A 160 7.43 -5.68 -13.15
N GLY A 161 8.09 -6.35 -12.21
CA GLY A 161 8.00 -6.07 -10.79
C GLY A 161 8.02 -7.35 -9.95
N ILE A 162 7.27 -7.37 -8.86
CA ILE A 162 7.12 -8.58 -8.04
C ILE A 162 5.79 -9.24 -8.41
N GLU A 163 5.87 -10.45 -8.96
CA GLU A 163 4.70 -11.20 -9.43
C GLU A 163 4.40 -12.40 -8.51
N ASN A 164 3.17 -12.49 -8.05
CA ASN A 164 2.62 -13.68 -7.41
C ASN A 164 1.82 -14.47 -8.45
N PHE A 165 2.35 -15.59 -8.88
CA PHE A 165 1.75 -16.43 -9.94
C PHE A 165 0.57 -17.28 -9.47
N ILE A 166 0.30 -17.36 -8.15
CA ILE A 166 -0.89 -18.04 -7.62
C ILE A 166 -2.09 -17.12 -7.74
N SER A 167 -1.98 -15.90 -7.18
CA SER A 167 -3.07 -14.93 -7.15
C SER A 167 -3.16 -14.09 -8.42
N GLY A 168 -2.08 -14.02 -9.21
CA GLY A 168 -1.94 -13.07 -10.32
C GLY A 168 -1.61 -11.64 -9.85
N SER A 169 -1.22 -11.47 -8.60
CA SER A 169 -0.88 -10.15 -8.06
C SER A 169 0.45 -9.63 -8.61
N LEU A 170 0.53 -8.31 -8.80
CA LEU A 170 1.71 -7.63 -9.31
C LEU A 170 1.97 -6.37 -8.47
N VAL A 171 3.20 -6.21 -7.98
CA VAL A 171 3.72 -4.95 -7.41
C VAL A 171 4.63 -4.31 -8.43
N GLU A 172 4.24 -3.15 -8.93
CA GLU A 172 4.91 -2.45 -10.02
C GLU A 172 5.42 -1.08 -9.56
N VAL A 173 6.65 -0.74 -9.98
CA VAL A 173 7.21 0.60 -9.79
C VAL A 173 6.87 1.48 -10.99
N ARG A 174 6.28 2.65 -10.72
CA ARG A 174 5.87 3.62 -11.74
C ARG A 174 6.46 5.00 -11.48
N PRO A 175 6.75 5.79 -12.53
CA PRO A 175 7.10 7.19 -12.36
C PRO A 175 5.98 7.98 -11.69
N MET A 176 6.34 8.93 -10.82
CA MET A 176 5.39 9.85 -10.18
C MET A 176 4.98 10.94 -11.19
N SER A 177 3.97 10.63 -11.99
CA SER A 177 3.42 11.55 -12.99
C SER A 177 1.94 11.23 -13.20
N VAL A 178 1.10 12.25 -13.26
CA VAL A 178 -0.35 12.11 -13.49
C VAL A 178 -0.62 11.30 -14.74
N ASP A 179 0.04 11.59 -15.85
CA ASP A 179 -0.14 10.89 -17.13
C ASP A 179 0.13 9.38 -17.04
N LYS A 180 1.05 8.97 -16.16
CA LYS A 180 1.44 7.56 -16.00
C LYS A 180 0.60 6.81 -14.98
N LEU A 181 -0.09 7.52 -14.11
CA LEU A 181 -0.84 6.96 -12.99
C LEU A 181 -2.35 7.07 -13.17
N GLN A 182 -2.81 8.01 -14.01
CA GLN A 182 -4.24 8.21 -14.26
C GLN A 182 -4.90 6.98 -14.88
N GLY A 183 -6.06 6.62 -14.34
CA GLY A 183 -6.89 5.52 -14.86
C GLY A 183 -6.41 4.12 -14.52
N LEU A 184 -5.31 3.96 -13.80
CA LEU A 184 -4.83 2.65 -13.35
C LEU A 184 -5.74 2.09 -12.27
N ARG A 185 -6.22 0.86 -12.49
CA ARG A 185 -7.01 0.12 -11.49
C ARG A 185 -6.05 -0.60 -10.54
N CYS A 186 -5.56 0.09 -9.53
CA CYS A 186 -4.70 -0.50 -8.50
C CYS A 186 -5.47 -0.67 -7.19
N LYS A 187 -5.29 -1.82 -6.55
CA LYS A 187 -5.88 -2.09 -5.23
C LYS A 187 -5.07 -1.43 -4.12
N VAL A 188 -3.75 -1.38 -4.27
CA VAL A 188 -2.86 -0.71 -3.32
C VAL A 188 -1.92 0.21 -4.09
N ALA A 189 -1.80 1.43 -3.64
CA ALA A 189 -0.83 2.39 -4.14
C ALA A 189 -0.04 2.99 -2.98
N THR A 190 1.29 3.01 -3.10
CA THR A 190 2.16 3.77 -2.20
C THR A 190 2.79 4.93 -2.96
N VAL A 191 2.65 6.14 -2.40
CA VAL A 191 3.12 7.39 -2.97
C VAL A 191 4.09 8.01 -1.97
N ASP A 192 5.37 7.73 -2.13
CA ASP A 192 6.39 8.22 -1.18
C ASP A 192 6.92 9.60 -1.59
N GLU A 193 7.23 10.42 -0.58
CA GLU A 193 7.77 11.79 -0.69
C GLU A 193 6.95 12.71 -1.63
N TRP A 194 5.62 12.55 -1.64
CA TRP A 194 4.71 13.30 -2.51
C TRP A 194 4.73 14.81 -2.29
N LEU A 195 5.19 15.30 -1.12
CA LEU A 195 5.35 16.74 -0.83
C LEU A 195 6.72 17.29 -1.20
N SER A 196 7.67 16.44 -1.55
CA SER A 196 9.08 16.82 -1.69
C SER A 196 9.53 16.99 -3.14
N SER A 197 8.70 16.61 -4.13
CA SER A 197 9.07 16.67 -5.54
C SER A 197 8.50 17.91 -6.25
N ALA A 198 9.08 18.27 -7.39
CA ALA A 198 8.50 19.24 -8.29
C ALA A 198 7.11 18.81 -8.79
N ASP A 199 6.86 17.50 -8.82
CA ASP A 199 5.60 16.87 -9.22
C ASP A 199 4.50 17.02 -8.14
N ALA A 200 4.84 17.52 -6.94
CA ALA A 200 3.84 17.94 -5.94
C ALA A 200 2.95 19.10 -6.42
N ARG A 201 3.24 19.66 -7.59
CA ARG A 201 2.35 20.59 -8.29
C ARG A 201 1.14 19.91 -8.91
N GLU A 202 1.24 18.63 -9.22
CA GLU A 202 0.17 17.82 -9.80
C GLU A 202 -0.52 16.98 -8.72
N ASP A 203 -1.81 16.75 -8.89
CA ASP A 203 -2.57 15.87 -8.00
C ASP A 203 -2.40 14.39 -8.39
N VAL A 204 -1.24 13.84 -8.06
CA VAL A 204 -0.90 12.43 -8.30
C VAL A 204 -1.82 11.50 -7.50
N ILE A 205 -2.17 11.87 -6.28
CA ILE A 205 -3.01 11.05 -5.39
C ILE A 205 -4.43 10.97 -5.95
N GLY A 206 -5.01 12.11 -6.37
CA GLY A 206 -6.32 12.13 -7.02
C GLY A 206 -6.35 11.38 -8.35
N ALA A 207 -5.25 11.43 -9.13
CA ALA A 207 -5.14 10.67 -10.38
C ALA A 207 -5.19 9.14 -10.13
N ILE A 208 -4.51 8.66 -9.09
CA ILE A 208 -4.57 7.25 -8.66
C ILE A 208 -5.97 6.91 -8.15
N GLU A 209 -6.57 7.75 -7.32
CA GLU A 209 -7.89 7.52 -6.73
C GLU A 209 -8.98 7.36 -7.80
N GLN A 210 -8.95 8.14 -8.88
CA GLN A 210 -9.89 8.02 -10.01
C GLN A 210 -9.92 6.60 -10.61
N GLY A 211 -8.78 5.92 -10.65
CA GLY A 211 -8.69 4.54 -11.11
C GLY A 211 -9.05 3.52 -10.03
N ALA A 212 -8.53 3.72 -8.84
CA ALA A 212 -8.69 2.83 -7.69
C ALA A 212 -10.14 2.79 -7.16
N SER A 213 -10.86 3.93 -7.15
CA SER A 213 -12.24 4.04 -6.69
C SER A 213 -13.25 3.18 -7.46
N LYS A 214 -12.86 2.65 -8.62
CA LYS A 214 -13.66 1.69 -9.40
C LYS A 214 -13.58 0.27 -8.83
N LEU A 215 -12.70 0.04 -7.86
CA LEU A 215 -12.58 -1.22 -7.14
C LEU A 215 -13.40 -1.15 -5.85
N ASP A 216 -13.91 -2.30 -5.43
CA ASP A 216 -14.68 -2.41 -4.19
C ASP A 216 -13.84 -2.11 -2.96
N ASP A 217 -12.59 -2.55 -2.96
CA ASP A 217 -11.64 -2.31 -1.90
C ASP A 217 -10.32 -1.79 -2.49
N TYR A 218 -9.89 -0.62 -2.05
CA TYR A 218 -8.60 -0.03 -2.41
C TYR A 218 -7.96 0.66 -1.22
N LEU A 219 -6.65 0.88 -1.32
CA LEU A 219 -5.85 1.58 -0.32
C LEU A 219 -4.80 2.45 -1.01
N ILE A 220 -4.77 3.73 -0.68
CA ILE A 220 -3.71 4.64 -1.09
C ILE A 220 -2.97 5.10 0.17
N ILE A 221 -1.67 4.85 0.22
CA ILE A 221 -0.79 5.31 1.29
C ILE A 221 0.10 6.40 0.72
N ALA A 222 -0.02 7.59 1.26
CA ALA A 222 0.78 8.75 0.88
C ALA A 222 1.72 9.11 2.03
N THR A 223 2.99 8.81 1.85
CA THR A 223 4.04 9.07 2.82
C THR A 223 4.90 10.26 2.40
N SER A 224 5.23 11.16 3.30
CA SER A 224 6.16 12.26 3.03
C SER A 224 6.77 12.81 4.31
N SER A 225 7.93 13.43 4.15
CA SER A 225 8.39 14.45 5.09
C SER A 225 7.73 15.80 4.76
N GLU A 226 7.83 16.79 5.65
CA GLU A 226 7.36 18.15 5.35
C GLU A 226 8.09 18.67 4.11
N GLY A 227 7.36 18.88 3.03
CA GLY A 227 7.92 19.28 1.74
C GLY A 227 8.29 20.76 1.68
N THR A 228 9.14 21.12 0.73
CA THR A 228 9.57 22.49 0.45
C THR A 228 8.84 23.13 -0.73
N VAL A 229 8.17 22.34 -1.55
CA VAL A 229 7.38 22.83 -2.70
C VAL A 229 6.16 23.58 -2.18
N ARG A 230 5.89 24.73 -2.78
CA ARG A 230 4.77 25.61 -2.43
C ARG A 230 3.94 25.94 -3.67
N ASN A 231 2.67 26.32 -3.44
CA ASN A 231 1.72 26.73 -4.47
C ASN A 231 1.40 25.59 -5.47
N GLY A 232 1.27 24.35 -4.99
CA GLY A 232 0.89 23.18 -5.78
C GLY A 232 -0.24 22.37 -5.15
N ALA A 233 -0.62 21.27 -5.80
CA ALA A 233 -1.63 20.34 -5.30
C ALA A 233 -1.29 19.81 -3.89
N GLY A 234 -0.01 19.65 -3.58
CA GLY A 234 0.45 19.25 -2.25
C GLY A 234 0.03 20.22 -1.14
N ASP A 235 0.09 21.52 -1.36
CA ASP A 235 -0.37 22.52 -0.38
C ASP A 235 -1.89 22.50 -0.22
N THR A 236 -2.63 22.29 -1.30
CA THR A 236 -4.10 22.13 -1.26
C THR A 236 -4.48 20.91 -0.42
N ILE A 237 -3.88 19.77 -0.70
CA ILE A 237 -4.11 18.53 0.07
C ILE A 237 -3.74 18.75 1.54
N LYS A 238 -2.60 19.38 1.85
CA LYS A 238 -2.21 19.70 3.23
C LYS A 238 -3.27 20.55 3.95
N MET A 239 -3.83 21.56 3.28
CA MET A 239 -4.90 22.37 3.85
C MET A 239 -6.16 21.54 4.13
N GLU A 240 -6.54 20.68 3.20
CA GLU A 240 -7.65 19.75 3.39
C GLU A 240 -7.43 18.81 4.57
N LEU A 241 -6.25 18.20 4.67
CA LEU A 241 -5.88 17.33 5.80
C LEU A 241 -5.91 18.10 7.14
N MET A 242 -5.45 19.34 7.16
CA MET A 242 -5.51 20.19 8.35
C MET A 242 -6.95 20.48 8.75
N ASN A 243 -7.81 20.79 7.79
CA ASN A 243 -9.24 21.02 8.04
C ASN A 243 -9.90 19.76 8.64
N ILE A 244 -9.59 18.57 8.11
CA ILE A 244 -10.09 17.30 8.65
C ILE A 244 -9.64 17.12 10.11
N LEU A 245 -8.36 17.34 10.41
CA LEU A 245 -7.82 17.22 11.77
C LEU A 245 -8.43 18.23 12.75
N GLN A 246 -8.82 19.40 12.26
CA GLN A 246 -9.49 20.44 13.05
C GLN A 246 -11.00 20.26 13.15
N GLY A 247 -11.57 19.23 12.51
CA GLY A 247 -13.02 19.01 12.47
C GLY A 247 -13.77 20.04 11.62
N ILE A 248 -13.10 20.69 10.68
CA ILE A 248 -13.69 21.66 9.77
C ILE A 248 -14.24 20.93 8.54
N GLY A 249 -15.54 21.07 8.30
CA GLY A 249 -16.23 20.42 7.18
C GLY A 249 -16.84 19.05 7.55
N PRO A 250 -17.31 18.28 6.54
CA PRO A 250 -17.94 17.00 6.77
C PRO A 250 -16.90 15.95 7.22
N PRO A 251 -17.30 14.99 8.10
CA PRO A 251 -16.43 13.90 8.50
C PRO A 251 -15.90 13.12 7.30
N GLN A 252 -14.60 12.76 7.34
CA GLN A 252 -13.93 11.97 6.30
C GLN A 252 -13.58 10.60 6.87
N GLU A 253 -14.57 9.71 6.97
CA GLU A 253 -14.45 8.41 7.65
C GLU A 253 -13.44 7.47 7.00
N HIS A 254 -13.11 7.69 5.71
CA HIS A 254 -12.22 6.84 4.94
C HIS A 254 -10.78 7.34 4.85
N VAL A 255 -10.45 8.38 5.62
CA VAL A 255 -9.14 9.02 5.62
C VAL A 255 -8.48 8.86 6.98
N SER A 256 -7.30 8.25 7.01
CA SER A 256 -6.43 8.17 8.20
C SER A 256 -5.29 9.17 8.04
N ILE A 257 -5.05 10.00 9.05
CA ILE A 257 -4.02 11.05 9.00
C ILE A 257 -3.11 10.94 10.22
N TRP A 258 -1.80 10.82 9.96
CA TRP A 258 -0.75 10.87 10.95
C TRP A 258 0.23 11.99 10.57
N TRP A 259 0.16 13.09 11.30
CA TRP A 259 0.97 14.27 11.02
C TRP A 259 1.76 14.64 12.26
N TYR A 260 3.05 14.28 12.24
CA TYR A 260 4.01 14.65 13.29
C TYR A 260 4.66 15.97 12.92
N LYS A 261 4.32 17.02 13.65
CA LYS A 261 4.85 18.35 13.46
C LYS A 261 5.62 18.76 14.72
N LEU A 262 6.79 19.37 14.53
CA LEU A 262 7.49 20.01 15.64
C LEU A 262 6.62 21.16 16.16
N ASP A 263 6.40 21.18 17.47
CA ASP A 263 5.82 22.34 18.12
C ASP A 263 6.88 23.45 18.14
N LEU A 264 6.63 24.53 17.43
CA LEU A 264 7.53 25.67 17.35
C LEU A 264 7.79 26.31 18.75
N SER A 265 6.91 26.10 19.72
CA SER A 265 7.09 26.55 21.10
C SER A 265 8.22 25.80 21.83
N LEU A 266 8.61 24.62 21.32
CA LEU A 266 9.70 23.80 21.89
C LEU A 266 11.05 24.04 21.22
N ILE A 267 11.10 24.85 20.17
CA ILE A 267 12.37 25.24 19.52
C ILE A 267 12.93 26.42 20.29
N HIS A 268 13.77 26.14 21.27
CA HIS A 268 14.65 27.15 21.84
C HIS A 268 15.74 27.46 20.81
N ILE A 269 15.59 28.58 20.11
CA ILE A 269 16.68 29.15 19.34
C ILE A 269 17.61 29.77 20.40
N SER A 270 18.65 29.04 20.75
CA SER A 270 19.78 29.66 21.46
C SER A 270 20.51 30.56 20.47
N GLU A 271 20.43 31.86 20.66
CA GLU A 271 21.29 32.84 19.98
C GLU A 271 22.76 32.61 20.30
#